data_155e2daf36d72a965edca31549933e2c
#
_entry.id   155e2daf36d72a965edca31549933e2c
#
_cell.length_a   1.000
_cell.length_b   1.000
_cell.length_c   1.000
_cell.angle_alpha   90.00
_cell.angle_beta   90.00
_cell.angle_gamma   90.00
#
_symmetry.space_group_name_H-M   'P 1'
#
loop_
_entity.id
_entity.type
_entity.pdbx_description
1 polymer ?
#
loop_
_entity_poly.entity_id
_entity_poly.type
_entity_poly.pdbx_seq_one_letter_code
_entity_poly.pdbx_strand_id
1 'polypeptide(L)'
;MSDDNISLAGYHHAPMIGYHRAPLSQKFGAPRQPNLVALTSIIEMIAPYDSLAAFAGLDAFSHIWISWQFHHNYTNKDTHIGKGGTGFRAQVRPPRLGGNQKIGVFASRSMYRPSALGLSVVKLESIEVCDGRVLLIISGADMIDGTPIIDIKPYVAYSDALSNAKSGFAPTAPDLLEIIITESAYEQFMTLVDAGRCDKNDNDNDNDNGTETEAETEAETETENKNNKKAIHAKNNSVATLIQQMQEQLLIADIETIKALIAQDPRPAYRRAEINTPFVMRYKSVDVSFQLVESGQLQIMAVVKVSL
;
A
#
# COMPACT_ATOMS: atom_id res chain seq x y z
N MET A 1 -20.71 42.33 5.79
CA MET A 1 -20.44 41.23 6.74
C MET A 1 -21.67 40.35 6.67
N SER A 2 -21.70 39.44 5.73
CA SER A 2 -22.75 38.42 5.59
C SER A 2 -22.15 37.11 6.13
N ASP A 3 -22.61 36.76 7.31
CA ASP A 3 -22.30 35.47 7.94
C ASP A 3 -22.93 34.35 7.10
N ASP A 4 -22.19 33.80 6.18
CA ASP A 4 -22.50 32.50 5.58
C ASP A 4 -22.23 31.38 6.59
N ASN A 5 -22.95 31.43 7.70
CA ASN A 5 -23.14 30.30 8.58
C ASN A 5 -24.10 29.29 7.91
N ILE A 6 -23.65 28.68 6.81
CA ILE A 6 -24.28 27.47 6.34
C ILE A 6 -23.99 26.43 7.44
N SER A 7 -25.00 26.17 8.24
CA SER A 7 -25.01 25.11 9.22
C SER A 7 -24.56 23.82 8.53
N LEU A 8 -23.30 23.44 8.73
CA LEU A 8 -22.74 22.14 8.35
C LEU A 8 -23.24 21.02 9.28
N ALA A 9 -24.43 21.18 9.80
CA ALA A 9 -25.11 20.19 10.62
C ALA A 9 -25.21 18.88 9.83
N GLY A 10 -24.47 17.86 10.27
CA GLY A 10 -24.42 16.53 9.65
C GLY A 10 -23.14 16.20 8.90
N TYR A 11 -22.13 17.07 8.85
CA TYR A 11 -20.81 16.79 8.26
C TYR A 11 -19.72 16.85 9.32
N HIS A 12 -18.80 15.88 9.29
CA HIS A 12 -17.56 15.88 10.03
C HIS A 12 -16.40 16.11 9.07
N HIS A 13 -15.58 17.12 9.34
CA HIS A 13 -14.37 17.42 8.58
C HIS A 13 -13.18 16.86 9.32
N ALA A 14 -12.45 15.95 8.67
CA ALA A 14 -11.20 15.41 9.17
C ALA A 14 -10.06 15.82 8.22
N PRO A 15 -8.90 16.28 8.74
CA PRO A 15 -7.76 16.61 7.90
C PRO A 15 -7.15 15.35 7.27
N MET A 16 -6.50 15.52 6.14
CA MET A 16 -5.56 14.54 5.63
C MET A 16 -4.24 14.75 6.39
N ILE A 17 -3.73 13.68 7.00
CA ILE A 17 -2.49 13.73 7.81
C ILE A 17 -1.28 13.19 7.06
N GLY A 18 -1.47 12.52 5.92
CA GLY A 18 -0.42 11.93 5.11
C GLY A 18 -0.98 11.26 3.86
N TYR A 19 -0.06 10.65 3.11
CA TYR A 19 -0.39 9.88 1.91
C TYR A 19 0.28 8.51 1.95
N HIS A 20 -0.44 7.51 1.49
CA HIS A 20 0.12 6.19 1.25
C HIS A 20 0.95 6.18 -0.04
N ARG A 21 2.20 5.67 0.03
CA ARG A 21 3.11 5.47 -1.08
C ARG A 21 3.34 3.99 -1.28
N ALA A 22 2.96 3.49 -2.45
CA ALA A 22 2.88 2.06 -2.69
C ALA A 22 3.37 1.65 -4.08
N PRO A 23 3.79 0.37 -4.25
CA PRO A 23 4.14 -0.18 -5.55
C PRO A 23 2.95 -0.29 -6.51
N LEU A 24 1.71 -0.25 -6.00
CA LEU A 24 0.49 -0.40 -6.77
C LEU A 24 -0.18 0.96 -6.99
N SER A 25 -0.19 1.43 -8.24
CA SER A 25 -0.84 2.70 -8.64
C SER A 25 -2.30 2.52 -9.08
N GLN A 26 -2.75 1.28 -9.28
CA GLN A 26 -4.07 0.96 -9.83
C GLN A 26 -4.86 0.05 -8.90
N LYS A 27 -6.20 0.14 -8.98
CA LYS A 27 -7.10 -0.74 -8.21
C LYS A 27 -7.02 -2.21 -8.66
N PHE A 28 -6.72 -2.45 -9.94
CA PHE A 28 -6.55 -3.79 -10.46
C PHE A 28 -5.23 -4.36 -9.94
N GLY A 29 -5.29 -5.50 -9.26
CA GLY A 29 -4.15 -6.11 -8.59
C GLY A 29 -4.02 -5.74 -7.11
N ALA A 30 -4.66 -4.67 -6.63
CA ALA A 30 -4.62 -4.32 -5.20
C ALA A 30 -5.34 -5.39 -4.35
N PRO A 31 -4.77 -5.76 -3.18
CA PRO A 31 -5.42 -6.68 -2.27
C PRO A 31 -6.82 -6.18 -1.88
N ARG A 32 -7.80 -7.09 -1.79
CA ARG A 32 -9.18 -6.72 -1.47
C ARG A 32 -9.42 -6.48 0.02
N GLN A 33 -8.50 -6.88 0.85
CA GLN A 33 -8.48 -6.73 2.31
C GLN A 33 -7.03 -6.61 2.77
N PRO A 34 -6.77 -5.95 3.91
CA PRO A 34 -5.44 -5.90 4.47
C PRO A 34 -4.94 -7.30 4.88
N ASN A 35 -3.64 -7.45 4.94
CA ASN A 35 -2.92 -8.67 5.35
C ASN A 35 -3.14 -9.91 4.47
N LEU A 36 -3.71 -9.77 3.27
CA LEU A 36 -3.76 -10.87 2.30
C LEU A 36 -2.43 -11.05 1.56
N VAL A 37 -1.64 -9.99 1.43
CA VAL A 37 -0.30 -9.98 0.84
C VAL A 37 0.59 -9.10 1.69
N ALA A 38 1.79 -9.57 2.02
CA ALA A 38 2.78 -8.80 2.77
C ALA A 38 3.48 -7.77 1.85
N LEU A 39 2.70 -6.80 1.37
CA LEU A 39 3.17 -5.73 0.50
C LEU A 39 3.74 -4.59 1.34
N THR A 40 5.06 -4.33 1.21
CA THR A 40 5.71 -3.20 1.86
C THR A 40 5.33 -1.89 1.18
N SER A 41 5.05 -0.87 1.98
CA SER A 41 4.67 0.47 1.52
C SER A 41 5.02 1.51 2.58
N ILE A 42 4.84 2.79 2.26
CA ILE A 42 5.19 3.91 3.12
C ILE A 42 3.95 4.76 3.38
N ILE A 43 3.77 5.25 4.60
CA ILE A 43 2.91 6.39 4.86
C ILE A 43 3.83 7.61 5.00
N GLU A 44 3.74 8.52 4.05
CA GLU A 44 4.40 9.83 4.07
C GLU A 44 3.53 10.78 4.86
N MET A 45 4.00 11.21 6.05
CA MET A 45 3.29 12.19 6.85
C MET A 45 3.51 13.59 6.26
N ILE A 46 2.51 14.49 6.45
CA ILE A 46 2.58 15.87 5.95
C ILE A 46 2.49 16.87 7.11
N ALA A 47 3.09 18.05 6.94
CA ALA A 47 3.02 19.13 7.92
C ALA A 47 1.55 19.58 8.16
N PRO A 48 1.16 19.86 9.40
CA PRO A 48 1.98 19.88 10.63
C PRO A 48 2.00 18.54 11.38
N TYR A 49 1.55 17.44 10.77
CA TYR A 49 1.35 16.13 11.41
C TYR A 49 2.61 15.25 11.36
N ASP A 50 3.68 15.71 10.75
CA ASP A 50 4.98 15.02 10.58
C ASP A 50 5.97 15.24 11.73
N SER A 51 5.49 15.71 12.88
CA SER A 51 6.32 15.86 14.08
C SER A 51 6.62 14.50 14.71
N LEU A 52 7.91 14.17 14.92
CA LEU A 52 8.33 12.91 15.56
C LEU A 52 7.70 12.72 16.95
N ALA A 53 7.45 13.81 17.68
CA ALA A 53 6.81 13.75 18.99
C ALA A 53 5.40 13.14 18.95
N ALA A 54 4.69 13.25 17.83
CA ALA A 54 3.35 12.63 17.66
C ALA A 54 3.41 11.11 17.56
N PHE A 55 4.59 10.53 17.28
CA PHE A 55 4.80 9.09 17.10
C PHE A 55 5.55 8.45 18.28
N ALA A 56 5.86 9.23 19.32
CA ALA A 56 6.58 8.72 20.48
C ALA A 56 5.83 7.54 21.12
N GLY A 57 6.47 6.38 21.21
CA GLY A 57 5.91 5.14 21.75
C GLY A 57 5.09 4.31 20.76
N LEU A 58 4.87 4.78 19.52
CA LEU A 58 4.18 3.99 18.50
C LEU A 58 5.00 2.79 18.03
N ASP A 59 6.33 2.88 18.10
CA ASP A 59 7.30 1.83 17.78
C ASP A 59 7.22 0.59 18.69
N ALA A 60 6.58 0.72 19.85
CA ALA A 60 6.28 -0.40 20.75
C ALA A 60 5.10 -1.27 20.25
N PHE A 61 4.33 -0.80 19.26
CA PHE A 61 3.20 -1.55 18.69
C PHE A 61 3.60 -2.22 17.37
N SER A 62 3.23 -3.49 17.22
CA SER A 62 3.50 -4.25 15.99
C SER A 62 2.54 -3.94 14.86
N HIS A 63 1.33 -3.46 15.16
CA HIS A 63 0.28 -3.17 14.19
C HIS A 63 -0.42 -1.85 14.53
N ILE A 64 -0.94 -1.22 13.50
CA ILE A 64 -1.69 0.03 13.59
C ILE A 64 -2.98 -0.07 12.78
N TRP A 65 -4.03 0.62 13.27
CA TRP A 65 -5.21 0.96 12.50
C TRP A 65 -4.93 2.19 11.65
N ILE A 66 -5.34 2.16 10.40
CA ILE A 66 -5.29 3.29 9.49
C ILE A 66 -6.69 3.58 8.99
N SER A 67 -7.17 4.81 9.21
CA SER A 67 -8.35 5.35 8.54
C SER A 67 -7.89 6.12 7.31
N TRP A 68 -8.49 5.83 6.15
CA TRP A 68 -8.08 6.39 4.88
C TRP A 68 -9.27 6.66 3.95
N GLN A 69 -9.07 7.42 2.88
CA GLN A 69 -10.14 7.82 1.98
C GLN A 69 -10.03 7.15 0.62
N PHE A 70 -11.16 6.63 0.11
CA PHE A 70 -11.28 6.17 -1.27
C PHE A 70 -11.27 7.36 -2.24
N HIS A 71 -10.11 7.77 -2.74
CA HIS A 71 -9.91 9.01 -3.48
C HIS A 71 -10.28 8.95 -4.97
N HIS A 72 -10.21 7.78 -5.62
CA HIS A 72 -10.55 7.61 -7.04
C HIS A 72 -12.06 7.44 -7.34
N ASN A 73 -12.93 7.47 -6.32
CA ASN A 73 -14.37 7.24 -6.54
C ASN A 73 -15.17 8.53 -6.72
N TYR A 74 -14.54 9.69 -6.59
CA TYR A 74 -15.23 10.99 -6.60
C TYR A 74 -15.33 11.64 -7.96
N THR A 75 -14.66 11.12 -8.99
CA THR A 75 -14.59 11.73 -10.32
C THR A 75 -15.90 11.72 -11.10
N ASN A 76 -16.94 11.03 -10.62
CA ASN A 76 -18.25 10.96 -11.27
C ASN A 76 -19.39 11.51 -10.39
N LYS A 77 -19.15 12.51 -9.56
CA LYS A 77 -20.23 13.13 -8.76
C LYS A 77 -21.34 13.75 -9.60
N ASP A 78 -21.06 14.16 -10.82
CA ASP A 78 -22.00 14.89 -11.66
C ASP A 78 -22.97 14.01 -12.45
N THR A 79 -22.71 12.72 -12.61
CA THR A 79 -23.55 11.83 -13.43
C THR A 79 -24.66 11.10 -12.66
N HIS A 80 -24.67 11.18 -11.32
CA HIS A 80 -25.64 10.42 -10.50
C HIS A 80 -26.51 11.29 -9.58
N ILE A 81 -26.42 12.60 -9.64
CA ILE A 81 -27.43 13.51 -9.07
C ILE A 81 -28.58 13.58 -10.08
N GLY A 82 -29.25 12.48 -10.26
CA GLY A 82 -30.59 12.47 -10.85
C GLY A 82 -31.48 13.33 -9.95
N LYS A 83 -32.31 14.18 -10.58
CA LYS A 83 -33.29 15.10 -10.00
C LYS A 83 -33.75 14.67 -8.60
N GLY A 84 -33.18 15.29 -7.53
CA GLY A 84 -33.63 15.14 -6.15
C GLY A 84 -33.05 14.00 -5.32
N GLY A 85 -32.02 13.28 -5.78
CA GLY A 85 -31.41 12.14 -5.05
C GLY A 85 -30.05 12.49 -4.40
N THR A 86 -29.81 12.00 -3.21
CA THR A 86 -28.56 12.14 -2.44
C THR A 86 -27.36 11.41 -3.06
N GLY A 87 -27.50 10.74 -4.21
CA GLY A 87 -26.46 9.88 -4.80
C GLY A 87 -26.13 8.65 -3.96
N PHE A 88 -26.80 8.43 -2.83
CA PHE A 88 -26.56 7.31 -1.92
C PHE A 88 -26.99 5.98 -2.53
N ARG A 89 -26.07 5.00 -2.54
CA ARG A 89 -26.34 3.61 -2.96
C ARG A 89 -26.56 2.75 -1.72
N ALA A 90 -27.80 2.45 -1.39
CA ALA A 90 -28.15 1.62 -0.23
C ALA A 90 -27.67 0.16 -0.38
N GLN A 91 -27.46 -0.34 -1.59
CA GLN A 91 -27.08 -1.72 -1.87
C GLN A 91 -25.88 -1.80 -2.82
N VAL A 92 -25.04 -2.80 -2.61
CA VAL A 92 -23.86 -3.12 -3.43
C VAL A 92 -23.87 -4.62 -3.80
N ARG A 93 -23.06 -4.99 -4.77
CA ARG A 93 -22.85 -6.38 -5.20
C ARG A 93 -21.41 -6.81 -4.93
N PRO A 94 -21.13 -7.47 -3.79
CA PRO A 94 -19.78 -7.94 -3.49
C PRO A 94 -19.32 -9.01 -4.50
N PRO A 95 -18.09 -8.92 -5.01
CA PRO A 95 -17.52 -9.95 -5.90
C PRO A 95 -17.52 -11.35 -5.29
N ARG A 96 -17.38 -11.45 -3.95
CA ARG A 96 -17.41 -12.71 -3.21
C ARG A 96 -18.76 -13.44 -3.29
N LEU A 97 -19.85 -12.72 -3.53
CA LEU A 97 -21.18 -13.28 -3.76
C LEU A 97 -21.50 -13.45 -5.27
N GLY A 98 -20.45 -13.67 -6.08
CA GLY A 98 -20.60 -13.84 -7.54
C GLY A 98 -20.98 -12.57 -8.30
N GLY A 99 -21.04 -11.42 -7.64
CA GLY A 99 -21.40 -10.12 -8.26
C GLY A 99 -22.90 -9.97 -8.60
N ASN A 100 -23.73 -10.97 -8.36
CA ASN A 100 -25.17 -10.94 -8.66
C ASN A 100 -26.03 -10.64 -7.43
N GLN A 101 -25.64 -11.12 -6.27
CA GLN A 101 -26.38 -10.90 -5.03
C GLN A 101 -26.15 -9.50 -4.50
N LYS A 102 -27.24 -8.79 -4.15
CA LYS A 102 -27.19 -7.48 -3.51
C LYS A 102 -27.21 -7.61 -1.99
N ILE A 103 -26.40 -6.81 -1.32
CA ILE A 103 -26.43 -6.64 0.14
C ILE A 103 -26.42 -5.15 0.49
N GLY A 104 -26.81 -4.81 1.71
CA GLY A 104 -26.71 -3.44 2.21
C GLY A 104 -25.26 -2.92 2.20
N VAL A 105 -25.07 -1.66 1.84
CA VAL A 105 -23.74 -1.03 1.80
C VAL A 105 -23.01 -1.13 3.14
N PHE A 106 -23.74 -1.02 4.26
CA PHE A 106 -23.20 -1.12 5.61
C PHE A 106 -22.90 -2.57 6.05
N ALA A 107 -23.44 -3.57 5.35
CA ALA A 107 -23.08 -4.97 5.52
C ALA A 107 -21.83 -5.37 4.70
N SER A 108 -21.16 -4.42 4.08
CA SER A 108 -19.97 -4.64 3.26
C SER A 108 -18.85 -3.64 3.60
N ARG A 109 -17.63 -3.89 3.09
CA ARG A 109 -16.51 -2.93 3.11
C ARG A 109 -16.36 -2.20 1.77
N SER A 110 -17.50 -1.85 1.17
CA SER A 110 -17.55 -1.21 -0.15
C SER A 110 -17.03 0.22 -0.11
N MET A 111 -16.36 0.62 -1.18
CA MET A 111 -15.92 2.00 -1.43
C MET A 111 -17.08 3.00 -1.64
N TYR A 112 -18.30 2.50 -1.85
CA TYR A 112 -19.50 3.33 -2.03
C TYR A 112 -20.20 3.72 -0.72
N ARG A 113 -19.50 3.60 0.40
CA ARG A 113 -19.98 4.07 1.70
C ARG A 113 -20.16 5.59 1.68
N PRO A 114 -21.16 6.15 2.41
CA PRO A 114 -21.37 7.61 2.42
C PRO A 114 -20.16 8.40 2.89
N SER A 115 -19.40 7.87 3.88
CA SER A 115 -18.18 8.49 4.38
C SER A 115 -17.00 8.39 3.43
N ALA A 116 -17.06 7.46 2.44
CA ALA A 116 -15.93 7.07 1.59
C ALA A 116 -14.64 6.70 2.37
N LEU A 117 -14.76 6.33 3.63
CA LEU A 117 -13.63 5.92 4.47
C LEU A 117 -13.39 4.42 4.36
N GLY A 118 -12.11 4.06 4.26
CA GLY A 118 -11.57 2.75 4.50
C GLY A 118 -10.99 2.66 5.90
N LEU A 119 -10.83 1.43 6.40
CA LEU A 119 -10.21 1.12 7.68
C LEU A 119 -9.42 -0.17 7.53
N SER A 120 -8.12 -0.11 7.79
CA SER A 120 -7.21 -1.23 7.63
C SER A 120 -6.31 -1.39 8.84
N VAL A 121 -6.07 -2.63 9.27
CA VAL A 121 -4.98 -2.96 10.19
C VAL A 121 -3.79 -3.38 9.35
N VAL A 122 -2.64 -2.77 9.61
CA VAL A 122 -1.39 -3.09 8.93
C VAL A 122 -0.28 -3.33 9.94
N LYS A 123 0.74 -4.06 9.54
CA LYS A 123 1.95 -4.20 10.35
C LYS A 123 2.78 -2.93 10.25
N LEU A 124 3.25 -2.42 11.38
CA LEU A 124 4.25 -1.35 11.46
C LEU A 124 5.64 -2.00 11.47
N GLU A 125 6.42 -1.73 10.43
CA GLU A 125 7.79 -2.28 10.33
C GLU A 125 8.82 -1.36 10.98
N SER A 126 8.75 -0.04 10.70
CA SER A 126 9.59 0.99 11.32
C SER A 126 9.00 2.39 11.18
N ILE A 127 9.54 3.32 11.96
CA ILE A 127 9.30 4.75 11.87
C ILE A 127 10.62 5.41 11.50
N GLU A 128 10.68 6.04 10.34
CA GLU A 128 11.87 6.69 9.81
C GLU A 128 11.70 8.20 9.82
N VAL A 129 12.82 8.92 10.01
CA VAL A 129 12.86 10.38 9.84
C VAL A 129 13.82 10.70 8.71
N CYS A 130 13.32 11.32 7.67
CA CYS A 130 14.08 11.70 6.50
C CYS A 130 13.72 13.13 6.11
N ASP A 131 14.72 14.01 5.93
CA ASP A 131 14.54 15.44 5.60
C ASP A 131 13.57 16.16 6.57
N GLY A 132 13.56 15.77 7.85
CA GLY A 132 12.69 16.34 8.88
C GLY A 132 11.24 15.87 8.79
N ARG A 133 10.90 14.94 7.92
CA ARG A 133 9.58 14.32 7.78
C ARG A 133 9.55 12.93 8.40
N VAL A 134 8.40 12.56 8.93
CA VAL A 134 8.15 11.20 9.45
C VAL A 134 7.56 10.32 8.34
N LEU A 135 8.17 9.16 8.16
CA LEU A 135 7.73 8.08 7.29
C LEU A 135 7.42 6.84 8.12
N LEU A 136 6.24 6.25 7.95
CA LEU A 136 5.94 4.96 8.53
C LEU A 136 6.12 3.88 7.48
N ILE A 137 7.05 2.97 7.70
CA ILE A 137 7.21 1.78 6.86
C ILE A 137 6.23 0.73 7.35
N ILE A 138 5.34 0.29 6.48
CA ILE A 138 4.27 -0.64 6.81
C ILE A 138 4.24 -1.82 5.84
N SER A 139 3.60 -2.91 6.25
CA SER A 139 3.28 -4.01 5.35
C SER A 139 1.85 -4.51 5.52
N GLY A 140 1.32 -5.13 4.46
CA GLY A 140 -0.03 -5.70 4.46
C GLY A 140 -1.15 -4.71 4.15
N ALA A 141 -0.86 -3.53 3.59
CA ALA A 141 -1.89 -2.56 3.20
C ALA A 141 -2.69 -3.02 1.96
N ASP A 142 -3.98 -2.65 1.93
CA ASP A 142 -4.91 -2.86 0.81
C ASP A 142 -5.24 -1.54 0.07
N MET A 143 -4.36 -0.57 0.22
CA MET A 143 -4.46 0.76 -0.39
C MET A 143 -3.54 0.87 -1.60
N ILE A 144 -3.93 1.69 -2.57
CA ILE A 144 -3.08 2.04 -3.72
C ILE A 144 -2.27 3.31 -3.42
N ASP A 145 -1.30 3.59 -4.28
CA ASP A 145 -0.49 4.80 -4.20
C ASP A 145 -1.34 6.07 -4.20
N GLY A 146 -0.88 7.10 -3.48
CA GLY A 146 -1.56 8.38 -3.35
C GLY A 146 -2.82 8.37 -2.48
N THR A 147 -3.15 7.26 -1.80
CA THR A 147 -4.33 7.20 -0.93
C THR A 147 -4.17 8.14 0.27
N PRO A 148 -5.11 9.10 0.48
CA PRO A 148 -5.07 9.99 1.63
C PRO A 148 -5.30 9.26 2.94
N ILE A 149 -4.45 9.54 3.93
CA ILE A 149 -4.54 9.03 5.31
C ILE A 149 -5.24 10.06 6.18
N ILE A 150 -6.19 9.60 6.96
CA ILE A 150 -7.04 10.46 7.81
C ILE A 150 -6.70 10.32 9.29
N ASP A 151 -6.39 9.09 9.74
CA ASP A 151 -6.09 8.83 11.15
C ASP A 151 -5.24 7.56 11.30
N ILE A 152 -4.42 7.52 12.33
CA ILE A 152 -3.60 6.38 12.73
C ILE A 152 -3.81 6.12 14.20
N LYS A 153 -4.03 4.85 14.59
CA LYS A 153 -4.15 4.41 15.99
C LYS A 153 -3.37 3.13 16.22
N PRO A 154 -2.81 2.92 17.41
CA PRO A 154 -2.23 1.63 17.76
C PRO A 154 -3.29 0.52 17.76
N TYR A 155 -2.90 -0.68 17.30
CA TYR A 155 -3.72 -1.88 17.46
C TYR A 155 -3.49 -2.47 18.83
N VAL A 156 -4.57 -2.68 19.57
CA VAL A 156 -4.54 -3.17 20.95
C VAL A 156 -5.19 -4.55 21.00
N ALA A 157 -4.39 -5.60 21.05
CA ALA A 157 -4.83 -6.97 20.83
C ALA A 157 -5.96 -7.42 21.76
N TYR A 158 -5.93 -7.07 23.06
CA TYR A 158 -6.98 -7.46 24.00
C TYR A 158 -8.35 -6.81 23.71
N SER A 159 -8.36 -5.67 23.01
CA SER A 159 -9.56 -4.92 22.63
C SER A 159 -10.03 -5.24 21.21
N ASP A 160 -9.09 -5.37 20.29
CA ASP A 160 -9.37 -5.39 18.84
C ASP A 160 -9.50 -6.82 18.30
N ALA A 161 -8.89 -7.83 18.95
CA ALA A 161 -8.95 -9.22 18.52
C ALA A 161 -10.14 -9.96 19.15
N LEU A 162 -11.22 -10.13 18.38
CA LEU A 162 -12.42 -10.85 18.80
C LEU A 162 -12.44 -12.25 18.17
N SER A 163 -11.94 -13.26 18.90
CA SER A 163 -11.79 -14.63 18.38
C SER A 163 -13.12 -15.33 18.04
N ASN A 164 -14.23 -14.91 18.63
CA ASN A 164 -15.57 -15.45 18.43
C ASN A 164 -16.44 -14.61 17.46
N ALA A 165 -15.86 -13.63 16.77
CA ALA A 165 -16.59 -12.77 15.85
C ALA A 165 -17.13 -13.57 14.66
N LYS A 166 -18.39 -13.27 14.28
CA LYS A 166 -19.03 -13.85 13.09
C LYS A 166 -18.81 -12.94 11.89
N SER A 167 -18.29 -13.50 10.79
CA SER A 167 -17.91 -12.75 9.59
C SER A 167 -18.98 -12.75 8.47
N GLY A 168 -20.22 -13.15 8.77
CA GLY A 168 -21.33 -13.12 7.81
C GLY A 168 -21.04 -13.92 6.53
N PHE A 169 -21.12 -13.28 5.36
CA PHE A 169 -20.85 -13.92 4.06
C PHE A 169 -19.36 -14.13 3.77
N ALA A 170 -18.47 -13.75 4.66
CA ALA A 170 -17.01 -13.83 4.49
C ALA A 170 -16.32 -14.58 5.65
N PRO A 171 -16.70 -15.86 5.93
CA PRO A 171 -16.21 -16.58 7.10
C PRO A 171 -14.73 -16.97 7.02
N THR A 172 -14.19 -17.13 5.80
CA THR A 172 -12.80 -17.56 5.54
C THR A 172 -12.10 -16.57 4.61
N ALA A 173 -10.77 -16.60 4.58
CA ALA A 173 -10.02 -15.92 3.52
C ALA A 173 -10.37 -16.47 2.14
N PRO A 174 -10.19 -15.70 1.04
CA PRO A 174 -10.30 -16.24 -0.30
C PRO A 174 -9.29 -17.37 -0.54
N ASP A 175 -9.70 -18.38 -1.34
CA ASP A 175 -8.76 -19.39 -1.82
C ASP A 175 -7.75 -18.75 -2.78
N LEU A 176 -6.50 -19.19 -2.66
CA LEU A 176 -5.40 -18.74 -3.52
C LEU A 176 -5.32 -19.68 -4.73
N LEU A 177 -5.12 -19.09 -5.92
CA LEU A 177 -4.80 -19.85 -7.10
C LEU A 177 -3.29 -20.11 -7.17
N GLU A 178 -2.93 -21.26 -7.71
CA GLU A 178 -1.55 -21.59 -8.01
C GLU A 178 -1.01 -20.69 -9.14
N ILE A 179 0.23 -20.20 -8.98
CA ILE A 179 0.87 -19.29 -9.95
C ILE A 179 2.07 -20.00 -10.56
N ILE A 180 2.10 -20.00 -11.89
CA ILE A 180 3.26 -20.39 -12.66
C ILE A 180 3.79 -19.18 -13.46
N ILE A 181 5.07 -19.20 -13.80
CA ILE A 181 5.70 -18.17 -14.61
C ILE A 181 6.41 -18.85 -15.78
N THR A 182 6.27 -18.29 -16.98
CA THR A 182 7.04 -18.77 -18.15
C THR A 182 8.51 -18.41 -17.98
N GLU A 183 9.40 -19.21 -18.57
CA GLU A 183 10.85 -18.93 -18.57
C GLU A 183 11.14 -17.54 -19.16
N SER A 184 10.53 -17.20 -20.29
CA SER A 184 10.68 -15.89 -20.92
C SER A 184 10.23 -14.74 -20.01
N ALA A 185 9.10 -14.87 -19.28
CA ALA A 185 8.64 -13.83 -18.36
C ALA A 185 9.59 -13.68 -17.15
N TYR A 186 10.17 -14.77 -16.69
CA TYR A 186 11.17 -14.74 -15.62
C TYR A 186 12.47 -14.06 -16.07
N GLU A 187 12.96 -14.38 -17.26
CA GLU A 187 14.13 -13.73 -17.86
C GLU A 187 13.91 -12.22 -18.06
N GLN A 188 12.72 -11.83 -18.56
CA GLN A 188 12.36 -10.41 -18.69
C GLN A 188 12.39 -9.70 -17.33
N PHE A 189 11.82 -10.34 -16.29
CA PHE A 189 11.84 -9.81 -14.92
C PHE A 189 13.28 -9.62 -14.43
N MET A 190 14.13 -10.64 -14.56
CA MET A 190 15.52 -10.58 -14.11
C MET A 190 16.33 -9.50 -14.84
N THR A 191 16.13 -9.37 -16.17
CA THR A 191 16.76 -8.32 -16.98
C THR A 191 16.40 -6.92 -16.45
N LEU A 192 15.15 -6.69 -16.06
CA LEU A 192 14.71 -5.40 -15.51
C LEU A 192 15.26 -5.12 -14.11
N VAL A 193 15.42 -6.18 -13.28
CA VAL A 193 16.07 -6.06 -11.96
C VAL A 193 17.54 -5.67 -12.13
N ASP A 194 18.25 -6.29 -13.05
CA ASP A 194 19.69 -6.04 -13.29
C ASP A 194 19.93 -4.65 -13.90
N ALA A 195 19.08 -4.22 -14.85
CA ALA A 195 19.13 -2.88 -15.39
C ALA A 195 18.99 -1.79 -14.30
N GLY A 196 18.06 -1.98 -13.35
CA GLY A 196 17.88 -1.04 -12.22
C GLY A 196 19.04 -1.03 -11.21
N ARG A 197 19.96 -2.02 -11.27
CA ARG A 197 21.19 -2.04 -10.47
C ARG A 197 22.34 -1.28 -11.15
N CYS A 198 22.43 -1.37 -12.47
CA CYS A 198 23.50 -0.69 -13.22
C CYS A 198 23.38 0.83 -13.14
N ASP A 199 22.15 1.37 -13.19
CA ASP A 199 21.89 2.82 -13.11
C ASP A 199 22.36 3.47 -11.78
N LYS A 200 22.65 2.67 -10.73
CA LYS A 200 23.15 3.17 -9.44
C LYS A 200 24.68 3.28 -9.36
N ASN A 201 25.41 2.45 -10.11
CA ASN A 201 26.87 2.43 -10.01
C ASN A 201 27.52 3.61 -10.79
N ASP A 202 26.80 4.21 -11.74
CA ASP A 202 27.33 5.33 -12.52
C ASP A 202 27.19 6.69 -11.80
N ASN A 203 26.39 6.79 -10.75
CA ASN A 203 26.21 8.03 -9.97
C ASN A 203 27.11 8.14 -8.71
N ASP A 204 27.82 7.06 -8.33
CA ASP A 204 28.67 7.06 -7.11
C ASP A 204 30.15 7.37 -7.42
N ASN A 205 30.51 7.74 -8.64
CA ASN A 205 31.93 7.87 -9.08
C ASN A 205 32.45 9.30 -9.26
N ASP A 206 31.88 10.32 -8.62
CA ASP A 206 32.49 11.65 -8.57
C ASP A 206 32.60 12.20 -7.15
N ASN A 207 33.79 12.09 -6.62
CA ASN A 207 34.49 12.86 -5.58
C ASN A 207 34.93 12.05 -4.35
N ASP A 208 36.06 11.39 -4.49
CA ASP A 208 36.95 11.24 -3.35
C ASP A 208 38.38 11.68 -3.77
N ASN A 209 38.71 12.90 -3.47
CA ASN A 209 40.05 13.40 -3.50
C ASN A 209 40.26 14.26 -2.26
N GLY A 210 40.99 13.74 -1.28
CA GLY A 210 41.56 14.66 -0.32
C GLY A 210 41.72 14.21 1.12
N THR A 211 42.87 13.60 1.38
CA THR A 211 43.76 13.86 2.52
C THR A 211 43.47 13.19 3.86
N GLU A 212 44.23 12.16 4.09
CA GLU A 212 44.55 11.60 5.42
C GLU A 212 45.15 12.65 6.35
N THR A 213 44.65 12.73 7.57
CA THR A 213 45.43 13.22 8.70
C THR A 213 45.05 12.44 9.94
N GLU A 214 46.01 11.63 10.40
CA GLU A 214 45.96 10.92 11.66
C GLU A 214 46.00 11.89 12.84
N ALA A 215 45.20 11.65 13.88
CA ALA A 215 45.53 12.00 15.25
C ALA A 215 44.79 11.08 16.23
N GLU A 216 45.55 10.22 16.87
CA GLU A 216 45.22 9.47 18.07
C GLU A 216 44.92 10.39 19.24
N THR A 217 43.98 10.10 20.11
CA THR A 217 44.16 10.09 21.58
C THR A 217 42.96 9.50 22.33
N GLU A 218 43.25 8.53 23.11
CA GLU A 218 42.72 7.84 24.27
C GLU A 218 41.54 8.41 25.08
N ALA A 219 40.64 7.56 25.43
CA ALA A 219 40.34 6.80 26.67
C ALA A 219 39.18 7.31 27.54
N GLU A 220 38.30 6.31 27.85
CA GLU A 220 37.52 6.12 29.08
C GLU A 220 36.32 6.98 29.41
N THR A 221 35.11 6.43 29.32
CA THR A 221 34.35 5.98 30.49
C THR A 221 33.09 5.19 30.06
N GLU A 222 32.95 4.04 30.69
CA GLU A 222 31.85 3.07 30.55
C GLU A 222 30.54 3.55 31.18
N THR A 223 29.49 2.84 30.71
CA THR A 223 28.18 2.55 31.31
C THR A 223 27.04 3.52 31.03
N GLU A 224 26.04 2.86 30.47
CA GLU A 224 24.61 3.11 30.36
C GLU A 224 24.10 3.54 28.98
N ASN A 225 23.70 2.57 28.19
CA ASN A 225 22.37 2.43 27.57
C ASN A 225 22.39 1.47 26.38
N LYS A 226 22.27 0.16 26.66
CA LYS A 226 22.25 -0.88 25.61
C LYS A 226 20.92 -1.06 24.89
N ASN A 227 19.99 -0.11 24.94
CA ASN A 227 18.65 -0.26 24.34
C ASN A 227 18.32 0.71 23.20
N ASN A 228 19.28 1.40 22.62
CA ASN A 228 18.96 2.35 21.53
C ASN A 228 19.87 2.18 20.29
N LYS A 229 20.11 0.92 19.85
CA LYS A 229 20.87 0.65 18.61
C LYS A 229 20.05 -0.20 17.63
N LYS A 230 18.99 0.37 17.10
CA LYS A 230 18.45 0.00 15.78
C LYS A 230 18.01 1.24 14.99
N ALA A 231 18.70 2.35 15.17
CA ALA A 231 18.68 3.41 14.18
C ALA A 231 19.59 2.96 13.04
N ILE A 232 19.01 2.40 12.00
CA ILE A 232 19.70 2.10 10.75
C ILE A 232 20.15 3.44 10.19
N HIS A 233 21.45 3.59 9.95
CA HIS A 233 22.04 4.73 9.27
C HIS A 233 21.33 4.97 7.94
N ALA A 234 20.40 5.91 7.91
CA ALA A 234 19.88 6.48 6.68
C ALA A 234 21.04 7.27 6.04
N LYS A 235 21.79 6.64 5.15
CA LYS A 235 22.62 7.36 4.19
C LYS A 235 21.72 8.36 3.48
N ASN A 236 22.14 9.59 3.34
CA ASN A 236 21.64 10.80 2.67
C ASN A 236 20.58 10.62 1.53
N ASN A 237 19.57 9.78 1.72
CA ASN A 237 18.49 9.63 0.76
C ASN A 237 17.37 10.61 1.11
N SER A 238 17.00 11.47 0.17
CA SER A 238 15.84 12.34 0.34
C SER A 238 14.54 11.52 0.43
N VAL A 239 13.50 12.08 1.05
CA VAL A 239 12.15 11.47 1.08
C VAL A 239 11.70 11.08 -0.34
N ALA A 240 11.93 11.97 -1.32
CA ALA A 240 11.60 11.72 -2.72
C ALA A 240 12.31 10.49 -3.27
N THR A 241 13.60 10.32 -2.96
CA THR A 241 14.40 9.16 -3.40
C THR A 241 13.87 7.86 -2.81
N LEU A 242 13.51 7.85 -1.52
CA LEU A 242 12.96 6.65 -0.87
C LEU A 242 11.61 6.26 -1.47
N ILE A 243 10.73 7.23 -1.71
CA ILE A 243 9.42 7.01 -2.34
C ILE A 243 9.61 6.50 -3.77
N GLN A 244 10.48 7.13 -4.56
CA GLN A 244 10.78 6.71 -5.93
C GLN A 244 11.34 5.29 -5.97
N GLN A 245 12.26 4.92 -5.08
CA GLN A 245 12.77 3.56 -4.97
C GLN A 245 11.65 2.55 -4.66
N MET A 246 10.73 2.90 -3.76
CA MET A 246 9.57 2.08 -3.44
C MET A 246 8.64 1.88 -4.65
N GLN A 247 8.43 2.93 -5.44
CA GLN A 247 7.49 2.95 -6.56
C GLN A 247 8.03 2.42 -7.87
N GLU A 248 9.35 2.53 -8.10
CA GLU A 248 9.96 2.26 -9.40
C GLU A 248 10.98 1.13 -9.39
N GLN A 249 11.78 1.01 -8.33
CA GLN A 249 12.87 0.05 -8.30
C GLN A 249 12.38 -1.38 -8.10
N LEU A 250 12.59 -2.22 -9.13
CA LEU A 250 12.29 -3.65 -9.06
C LEU A 250 13.41 -4.39 -8.31
N LEU A 251 13.02 -5.28 -7.40
CA LEU A 251 13.91 -6.13 -6.59
C LEU A 251 13.63 -7.61 -6.91
N ILE A 252 14.60 -8.48 -6.70
CA ILE A 252 14.41 -9.93 -6.90
C ILE A 252 13.23 -10.46 -6.07
N ALA A 253 13.07 -9.99 -4.83
CA ALA A 253 11.99 -10.39 -3.95
C ALA A 253 10.58 -9.99 -4.46
N ASP A 254 10.49 -9.00 -5.37
CA ASP A 254 9.22 -8.54 -5.90
C ASP A 254 8.51 -9.62 -6.72
N ILE A 255 9.22 -10.62 -7.26
CA ILE A 255 8.60 -11.72 -8.00
C ILE A 255 7.62 -12.51 -7.12
N GLU A 256 7.96 -12.76 -5.86
CA GLU A 256 7.07 -13.48 -4.92
C GLU A 256 5.90 -12.60 -4.50
N THR A 257 6.10 -11.29 -4.36
CA THR A 257 5.02 -10.33 -4.13
C THR A 257 4.05 -10.28 -5.31
N ILE A 258 4.55 -10.21 -6.53
CA ILE A 258 3.74 -10.25 -7.76
C ILE A 258 2.93 -11.54 -7.84
N LYS A 259 3.54 -12.70 -7.59
CA LYS A 259 2.85 -13.99 -7.53
C LYS A 259 1.75 -13.99 -6.47
N ALA A 260 2.04 -13.50 -5.25
CA ALA A 260 1.07 -13.42 -4.17
C ALA A 260 -0.13 -12.51 -4.49
N LEU A 261 0.11 -11.38 -5.18
CA LEU A 261 -0.96 -10.49 -5.66
C LEU A 261 -1.85 -11.17 -6.71
N ILE A 262 -1.24 -11.83 -7.69
CA ILE A 262 -1.97 -12.54 -8.77
C ILE A 262 -2.73 -13.75 -8.21
N ALA A 263 -2.18 -14.45 -7.20
CA ALA A 263 -2.82 -15.58 -6.54
C ALA A 263 -4.16 -15.23 -5.88
N GLN A 264 -4.39 -13.96 -5.51
CA GLN A 264 -5.66 -13.44 -5.01
C GLN A 264 -6.76 -13.36 -6.09
N ASP A 265 -6.46 -13.72 -7.32
CA ASP A 265 -7.31 -13.60 -8.50
C ASP A 265 -7.95 -12.22 -8.65
N PRO A 266 -7.17 -11.20 -9.08
CA PRO A 266 -7.66 -9.84 -9.22
C PRO A 266 -8.71 -9.67 -10.34
N ARG A 267 -8.90 -10.68 -11.20
CA ARG A 267 -9.82 -10.63 -12.32
C ARG A 267 -11.26 -10.36 -11.88
N PRO A 268 -12.04 -9.63 -12.68
CA PRO A 268 -13.45 -9.43 -12.41
C PRO A 268 -14.21 -10.78 -12.30
N ALA A 269 -15.13 -10.91 -11.35
CA ALA A 269 -15.82 -12.17 -11.06
C ALA A 269 -16.49 -12.80 -12.30
N TYR A 270 -17.03 -11.97 -13.19
CA TYR A 270 -17.69 -12.43 -14.42
C TYR A 270 -16.73 -12.90 -15.53
N ARG A 271 -15.41 -12.62 -15.36
CA ARG A 271 -14.36 -13.03 -16.30
C ARG A 271 -13.45 -14.15 -15.77
N ARG A 272 -13.72 -14.66 -14.57
CA ARG A 272 -12.85 -15.68 -13.94
C ARG A 272 -12.82 -17.01 -14.64
N ALA A 273 -13.86 -17.33 -15.41
CA ALA A 273 -13.94 -18.54 -16.21
C ALA A 273 -13.22 -18.44 -17.58
N GLU A 274 -12.76 -17.24 -17.95
CA GLU A 274 -12.05 -17.03 -19.21
C GLU A 274 -10.66 -17.66 -19.17
N ILE A 275 -10.41 -18.63 -20.05
CA ILE A 275 -9.13 -19.32 -20.23
C ILE A 275 -8.38 -18.62 -21.38
N ASN A 276 -7.05 -18.56 -21.28
CA ASN A 276 -6.15 -17.98 -22.30
C ASN A 276 -6.48 -16.51 -22.67
N THR A 277 -7.16 -15.80 -21.77
CA THR A 277 -7.44 -14.37 -21.92
C THR A 277 -6.45 -13.58 -21.06
N PRO A 278 -5.62 -12.69 -21.67
CA PRO A 278 -4.61 -11.94 -20.92
C PRO A 278 -5.25 -10.83 -20.09
N PHE A 279 -4.69 -10.63 -18.90
CA PHE A 279 -4.92 -9.52 -18.01
C PHE A 279 -3.58 -8.87 -17.70
N VAL A 280 -3.56 -7.57 -17.47
CA VAL A 280 -2.34 -6.82 -17.17
C VAL A 280 -2.50 -6.12 -15.83
N MET A 281 -1.55 -6.35 -14.95
CA MET A 281 -1.44 -5.70 -13.63
C MET A 281 -0.21 -4.82 -13.61
N ARG A 282 -0.35 -3.56 -13.20
CA ARG A 282 0.79 -2.69 -12.94
C ARG A 282 1.34 -2.93 -11.54
N TYR A 283 2.66 -3.15 -11.47
CA TYR A 283 3.41 -3.24 -10.24
C TYR A 283 4.71 -2.43 -10.38
N LYS A 284 4.88 -1.40 -9.55
CA LYS A 284 6.00 -0.45 -9.71
C LYS A 284 6.06 0.09 -11.16
N SER A 285 7.23 0.02 -11.75
CA SER A 285 7.51 0.47 -13.13
C SER A 285 7.24 -0.58 -14.20
N VAL A 286 6.57 -1.71 -13.87
CA VAL A 286 6.33 -2.79 -14.84
C VAL A 286 4.86 -3.15 -14.99
N ASP A 287 4.49 -3.57 -16.19
CA ASP A 287 3.25 -4.25 -16.50
C ASP A 287 3.47 -5.76 -16.52
N VAL A 288 2.72 -6.48 -15.72
CA VAL A 288 2.75 -7.94 -15.60
C VAL A 288 1.53 -8.53 -16.29
N SER A 289 1.73 -9.24 -17.38
CA SER A 289 0.68 -9.93 -18.12
C SER A 289 0.50 -11.36 -17.60
N PHE A 290 -0.74 -11.75 -17.32
CA PHE A 290 -1.06 -13.09 -16.84
C PHE A 290 -2.42 -13.55 -17.36
N GLN A 291 -2.64 -14.86 -17.38
CA GLN A 291 -3.88 -15.50 -17.83
C GLN A 291 -4.19 -16.76 -17.04
N LEU A 292 -5.44 -17.21 -17.07
CA LEU A 292 -5.83 -18.56 -16.61
C LEU A 292 -5.51 -19.55 -17.71
N VAL A 293 -4.85 -20.65 -17.36
CA VAL A 293 -4.58 -21.77 -18.26
C VAL A 293 -5.51 -22.94 -18.00
N GLU A 294 -5.56 -23.92 -18.91
CA GLU A 294 -6.48 -25.08 -18.83
C GLU A 294 -6.30 -25.91 -17.57
N SER A 295 -5.10 -25.93 -16.98
CA SER A 295 -4.82 -26.60 -15.70
C SER A 295 -5.46 -25.93 -14.48
N GLY A 296 -6.10 -24.77 -14.65
CA GLY A 296 -6.70 -23.99 -13.55
C GLY A 296 -5.72 -23.08 -12.79
N GLN A 297 -4.47 -23.00 -13.24
CA GLN A 297 -3.43 -22.13 -12.69
C GLN A 297 -3.45 -20.76 -13.37
N LEU A 298 -2.98 -19.71 -12.68
CA LEU A 298 -2.69 -18.44 -13.32
C LEU A 298 -1.22 -18.42 -13.76
N GLN A 299 -1.00 -18.13 -15.04
CA GLN A 299 0.32 -18.11 -15.65
C GLN A 299 0.75 -16.69 -15.98
N ILE A 300 1.91 -16.27 -15.45
CA ILE A 300 2.57 -15.02 -15.81
C ILE A 300 3.27 -15.22 -17.15
N MET A 301 2.89 -14.41 -18.15
CA MET A 301 3.31 -14.55 -19.55
C MET A 301 4.40 -13.57 -19.95
N ALA A 302 4.37 -12.36 -19.37
CA ALA A 302 5.34 -11.32 -19.69
C ALA A 302 5.46 -10.30 -18.56
N VAL A 303 6.64 -9.70 -18.44
CA VAL A 303 6.95 -8.56 -17.57
C VAL A 303 7.64 -7.50 -18.41
N VAL A 304 6.99 -6.34 -18.56
CA VAL A 304 7.46 -5.29 -19.48
C VAL A 304 7.60 -3.97 -18.73
N LYS A 305 8.73 -3.28 -18.94
CA LYS A 305 8.94 -1.92 -18.39
C LYS A 305 7.92 -0.96 -19.01
N VAL A 306 7.30 -0.14 -18.17
CA VAL A 306 6.39 0.91 -18.64
C VAL A 306 7.20 2.13 -18.99
N SER A 307 7.05 2.61 -20.22
CA SER A 307 7.53 3.93 -20.60
C SER A 307 6.59 4.98 -20.01
N LEU A 308 7.13 5.86 -19.18
CA LEU A 308 6.43 7.03 -18.64
C LEU A 308 6.27 8.10 -19.71
#